data_ddc88816aaa95f6db68a23aebccafa9e
#
_entry.id   ddc88816aaa95f6db68a23aebccafa9e
#
_cell.length_a   1.000
_cell.length_b   1.000
_cell.length_c   1.000
_cell.angle_alpha   90.00
_cell.angle_beta   90.00
_cell.angle_gamma   90.00
#
_symmetry.space_group_name_H-M   'P 1'
#
loop_
_entity.id
_entity.type
_entity.pdbx_description
1 polymer ?
#
loop_
_entity_poly.entity_id
_entity_poly.type
_entity_poly.pdbx_seq_one_letter_code
_entity_poly.pdbx_strand_id
1 'polypeptide(L)'
;MGNPLPRNSNQYPDGLTYSMLAILSALLLSLAFGSPLQAATEETPQEKASDAPNVPAAIIGKAPPLKGEAIAYFPGSPKTSGYLSLPEGNIKGGVILIHEWNGLSQRIRETADAFAAEGYAALAADLYQGRMGQSRSENLALVRETQSDPELIINNLNAAVMALKGHSGAEKIATVGWCFGGGVALSYALGGETHEGTAIFYGRLITDPDSLRAITHEVYGTFAGLDRGPSVSDVNAFVGAMRQAGIENDVHIYDDVNHGFWLHVDRDSNRRLAPAADAWQRLKHYLHRSLQ
;
A
#
# COMPACT_ATOMS: atom_id res chain seq x y z
N MET A 1 -61.78 1.69 8.85
CA MET A 1 -61.69 3.09 9.34
C MET A 1 -60.19 3.40 9.30
N GLY A 2 -59.60 3.93 8.31
CA GLY A 2 -59.89 5.04 7.45
C GLY A 2 -59.31 6.30 8.05
N ASN A 3 -58.09 6.66 7.64
CA ASN A 3 -57.87 7.98 7.10
C ASN A 3 -56.42 8.20 6.62
N PRO A 4 -56.27 9.04 5.60
CA PRO A 4 -55.11 9.06 4.73
C PRO A 4 -54.20 10.30 4.97
N LEU A 5 -53.05 10.25 4.26
CA LEU A 5 -52.02 11.31 4.12
C LEU A 5 -52.57 12.68 3.68
N PRO A 6 -51.83 13.76 3.89
CA PRO A 6 -51.86 14.87 2.96
C PRO A 6 -50.58 14.99 2.14
N ARG A 7 -50.77 15.10 0.84
CA ARG A 7 -49.86 15.72 -0.13
C ARG A 7 -49.78 17.21 0.13
N ASN A 8 -48.64 17.81 -0.06
CA ASN A 8 -48.59 19.23 -0.41
C ASN A 8 -47.55 19.49 -1.49
N SER A 9 -48.10 19.99 -2.58
CA SER A 9 -47.50 20.61 -3.74
C SER A 9 -47.20 22.09 -3.46
N ASN A 10 -46.09 22.61 -4.03
CA ASN A 10 -46.02 23.98 -4.56
C ASN A 10 -44.62 24.14 -5.16
N GLN A 11 -44.54 24.21 -6.50
CA GLN A 11 -44.74 25.35 -7.38
C GLN A 11 -43.54 26.30 -7.40
N TYR A 12 -42.87 26.28 -8.57
CA TYR A 12 -41.96 27.33 -9.06
C TYR A 12 -42.70 28.62 -9.37
N PRO A 13 -42.02 29.78 -9.47
CA PRO A 13 -42.34 30.70 -10.52
C PRO A 13 -41.12 31.02 -11.43
N ASP A 14 -41.51 31.21 -12.68
CA ASP A 14 -40.73 31.60 -13.84
C ASP A 14 -40.31 33.08 -13.79
N GLY A 15 -39.23 33.33 -14.54
CA GLY A 15 -39.19 34.44 -15.51
C GLY A 15 -38.52 35.73 -15.09
N LEU A 16 -37.49 36.09 -15.84
CA LEU A 16 -37.43 37.35 -16.56
C LEU A 16 -36.18 37.45 -17.46
N THR A 17 -36.47 37.62 -18.72
CA THR A 17 -35.65 38.01 -19.86
C THR A 17 -35.38 39.51 -19.90
N TYR A 18 -34.51 39.92 -20.86
CA TYR A 18 -34.15 41.24 -21.41
C TYR A 18 -32.73 41.70 -20.99
N SER A 19 -31.87 42.27 -21.85
CA SER A 19 -32.00 42.69 -23.26
C SER A 19 -30.62 43.02 -23.78
N MET A 20 -30.42 42.86 -25.09
CA MET A 20 -29.32 43.39 -25.90
C MET A 20 -29.31 44.92 -25.85
N LEU A 21 -28.13 45.53 -25.95
CA LEU A 21 -27.92 46.70 -26.81
C LEU A 21 -26.45 46.82 -27.27
N ALA A 22 -26.33 46.90 -28.58
CA ALA A 22 -25.11 47.26 -29.32
C ALA A 22 -25.04 48.75 -29.49
N ILE A 23 -23.83 49.35 -29.68
CA ILE A 23 -23.51 50.56 -30.44
C ILE A 23 -21.98 50.56 -30.66
N LEU A 24 -21.52 50.39 -31.81
CA LEU A 24 -21.03 51.12 -32.95
C LEU A 24 -19.88 52.12 -32.71
N SER A 25 -18.78 51.82 -33.39
CA SER A 25 -17.87 52.64 -34.21
C SER A 25 -17.14 53.88 -33.64
N ALA A 26 -15.81 53.82 -33.75
CA ALA A 26 -15.03 54.90 -34.34
C ALA A 26 -13.66 54.41 -34.84
N LEU A 27 -13.46 54.61 -36.10
CA LEU A 27 -12.22 54.47 -36.87
C LEU A 27 -11.33 55.71 -36.60
N LEU A 28 -10.02 55.55 -36.32
CA LEU A 28 -9.02 56.55 -36.66
C LEU A 28 -7.64 55.89 -36.87
N LEU A 29 -7.12 56.22 -38.03
CA LEU A 29 -5.84 55.98 -38.63
C LEU A 29 -4.70 56.56 -37.77
N SER A 30 -3.55 55.89 -37.63
CA SER A 30 -2.27 56.34 -38.19
C SER A 30 -1.04 55.85 -37.42
N LEU A 31 -0.07 55.53 -38.20
CA LEU A 31 1.38 55.66 -38.06
C LEU A 31 2.17 54.45 -37.54
N ALA A 32 2.90 53.93 -38.50
CA ALA A 32 3.97 52.96 -38.38
C ALA A 32 5.11 53.48 -37.50
N PHE A 33 5.47 52.67 -36.50
CA PHE A 33 6.82 52.66 -35.96
C PHE A 33 7.27 51.21 -35.85
N GLY A 34 8.45 50.93 -36.40
CA GLY A 34 9.03 49.60 -36.45
C GLY A 34 9.19 48.96 -35.09
N SER A 35 8.66 47.78 -34.98
CA SER A 35 8.89 46.90 -33.83
C SER A 35 10.23 46.17 -34.00
N PRO A 36 11.04 46.08 -32.93
CA PRO A 36 12.21 45.23 -32.98
C PRO A 36 11.76 43.76 -33.00
N LEU A 37 12.44 43.01 -33.83
CA LEU A 37 12.31 41.56 -33.98
C LEU A 37 12.52 40.90 -32.59
N GLN A 38 11.43 40.48 -31.95
CA GLN A 38 11.50 39.63 -30.77
C GLN A 38 11.95 38.23 -31.24
N ALA A 39 13.16 37.85 -30.81
CA ALA A 39 13.63 36.50 -30.94
C ALA A 39 12.61 35.58 -30.25
N ALA A 40 11.99 34.68 -31.02
CA ALA A 40 11.25 33.58 -30.48
C ALA A 40 12.21 32.71 -29.65
N THR A 41 12.07 32.76 -28.36
CA THR A 41 12.64 31.75 -27.49
C THR A 41 11.93 30.45 -27.84
N GLU A 42 12.64 29.52 -28.48
CA GLU A 42 12.22 28.13 -28.60
C GLU A 42 12.03 27.63 -27.17
N GLU A 43 10.75 27.44 -26.77
CA GLU A 43 10.41 26.63 -25.62
C GLU A 43 10.90 25.23 -25.93
N THR A 44 11.96 24.83 -25.25
CA THR A 44 12.36 23.41 -25.16
C THR A 44 11.12 22.60 -24.78
N PRO A 45 10.81 21.52 -25.51
CA PRO A 45 9.70 20.65 -25.13
C PRO A 45 9.94 20.17 -23.70
N GLN A 46 9.07 20.56 -22.77
CA GLN A 46 9.00 19.92 -21.47
C GLN A 46 8.80 18.43 -21.76
N GLU A 47 9.79 17.66 -21.38
CA GLU A 47 9.76 16.21 -21.40
C GLU A 47 8.48 15.80 -20.67
N LYS A 48 7.48 15.30 -21.42
CA LYS A 48 6.26 14.72 -20.85
C LYS A 48 6.73 13.69 -19.86
N ALA A 49 6.48 13.91 -18.57
CA ALA A 49 6.63 12.90 -17.54
C ALA A 49 6.00 11.61 -18.09
N SER A 50 6.78 10.56 -18.16
CA SER A 50 6.37 9.30 -18.79
C SER A 50 5.06 8.84 -18.17
N ASP A 51 4.03 8.59 -18.98
CA ASP A 51 2.74 7.96 -18.58
C ASP A 51 2.92 6.51 -18.09
N ALA A 52 4.15 6.09 -17.81
CA ALA A 52 4.44 4.77 -17.25
C ALA A 52 3.90 4.70 -15.81
N PRO A 53 3.10 3.68 -15.48
CA PRO A 53 2.60 3.52 -14.12
C PRO A 53 3.75 3.49 -13.12
N ASN A 54 3.71 4.38 -12.13
CA ASN A 54 4.73 4.47 -11.08
C ASN A 54 4.58 3.28 -10.11
N VAL A 55 5.39 2.26 -10.35
CA VAL A 55 5.50 1.06 -9.49
C VAL A 55 6.94 0.82 -9.09
N PRO A 56 7.20 0.19 -7.95
CA PRO A 56 8.54 -0.22 -7.57
C PRO A 56 9.21 -1.08 -8.65
N ALA A 57 10.44 -0.77 -9.03
CA ALA A 57 11.21 -1.58 -9.98
C ALA A 57 11.36 -3.04 -9.52
N ALA A 58 11.34 -3.25 -8.21
CA ALA A 58 11.33 -4.57 -7.58
C ALA A 58 10.20 -5.45 -8.14
N ILE A 59 8.96 -5.00 -8.13
CA ILE A 59 7.80 -5.85 -8.46
C ILE A 59 7.65 -6.13 -9.96
N ILE A 60 8.35 -5.39 -10.80
CA ILE A 60 8.43 -5.62 -12.25
C ILE A 60 9.71 -6.34 -12.69
N GLY A 61 10.52 -6.84 -11.73
CA GLY A 61 11.75 -7.57 -12.02
C GLY A 61 12.89 -6.72 -12.59
N LYS A 62 12.92 -5.42 -12.30
CA LYS A 62 13.91 -4.45 -12.81
C LYS A 62 14.62 -3.69 -11.68
N ALA A 63 14.65 -4.27 -10.46
CA ALA A 63 15.33 -3.64 -9.34
C ALA A 63 16.83 -3.44 -9.62
N PRO A 64 17.39 -2.30 -9.18
CA PRO A 64 18.82 -2.12 -9.14
C PRO A 64 19.47 -3.09 -8.12
N PRO A 65 20.79 -3.17 -8.07
CA PRO A 65 21.48 -3.89 -6.99
C PRO A 65 21.02 -3.43 -5.62
N LEU A 66 20.96 -4.37 -4.67
CA LEU A 66 20.54 -4.11 -3.30
C LEU A 66 21.40 -3.01 -2.65
N LYS A 67 20.74 -2.11 -1.92
CA LYS A 67 21.34 -0.95 -1.25
C LYS A 67 21.42 -1.11 0.27
N GLY A 68 20.49 -1.88 0.85
CA GLY A 68 20.44 -2.15 2.27
C GLY A 68 21.43 -3.26 2.70
N GLU A 69 21.35 -3.64 3.95
CA GLU A 69 22.24 -4.60 4.57
C GLU A 69 21.50 -5.69 5.34
N ALA A 70 22.16 -6.83 5.51
CA ALA A 70 21.67 -7.90 6.36
C ALA A 70 22.00 -7.60 7.82
N ILE A 71 20.99 -7.67 8.70
CA ILE A 71 21.18 -7.44 10.14
C ILE A 71 20.67 -8.61 10.98
N ALA A 72 21.40 -8.96 12.03
CA ALA A 72 20.92 -9.83 13.08
C ALA A 72 20.07 -9.00 14.05
N TYR A 73 18.79 -9.32 14.16
CA TYR A 73 17.87 -8.53 14.97
C TYR A 73 17.13 -9.33 16.04
N PHE A 74 17.15 -10.67 15.96
CA PHE A 74 16.40 -11.54 16.86
C PHE A 74 17.35 -12.31 17.79
N PRO A 75 17.55 -11.88 19.06
CA PRO A 75 18.50 -12.50 19.98
C PRO A 75 18.22 -13.98 20.25
N GLY A 76 16.95 -14.41 20.19
CA GLY A 76 16.55 -15.80 20.40
C GLY A 76 16.94 -16.76 19.26
N SER A 77 17.40 -16.23 18.11
CA SER A 77 17.82 -17.05 16.97
C SER A 77 18.96 -16.38 16.19
N PRO A 78 20.23 -16.79 16.42
CA PRO A 78 21.37 -16.22 15.73
C PRO A 78 21.40 -16.49 14.21
N LYS A 79 20.54 -17.38 13.72
CA LYS A 79 20.37 -17.66 12.29
C LYS A 79 19.40 -16.68 11.61
N THR A 80 18.59 -15.96 12.38
CA THR A 80 17.65 -14.98 11.85
C THR A 80 18.39 -13.75 11.38
N SER A 81 18.26 -13.44 10.09
CA SER A 81 18.90 -12.30 9.45
C SER A 81 17.91 -11.55 8.59
N GLY A 82 17.44 -10.40 9.09
CA GLY A 82 16.60 -9.48 8.34
C GLY A 82 17.40 -8.66 7.33
N TYR A 83 16.69 -7.92 6.49
CA TYR A 83 17.29 -6.98 5.55
C TYR A 83 16.82 -5.57 5.87
N LEU A 84 17.74 -4.72 6.29
CA LEU A 84 17.49 -3.31 6.65
C LEU A 84 17.84 -2.41 5.47
N SER A 85 16.91 -1.54 5.08
CA SER A 85 17.14 -0.48 4.10
C SER A 85 16.68 0.85 4.67
N LEU A 86 17.57 1.83 4.68
CA LEU A 86 17.31 3.16 5.22
C LEU A 86 17.21 4.19 4.10
N PRO A 87 16.30 5.17 4.21
CA PRO A 87 16.18 6.23 3.23
C PRO A 87 17.35 7.20 3.27
N GLU A 88 17.63 7.84 2.15
CA GLU A 88 18.51 9.00 2.08
C GLU A 88 17.74 10.23 2.59
N GLY A 89 18.10 10.78 3.74
CA GLY A 89 17.47 11.99 4.32
C GLY A 89 16.43 11.70 5.42
N ASN A 90 15.40 12.53 5.50
CA ASN A 90 14.41 12.47 6.56
C ASN A 90 13.57 11.19 6.51
N ILE A 91 13.39 10.54 7.65
CA ILE A 91 12.60 9.32 7.80
C ILE A 91 11.15 9.69 8.05
N LYS A 92 10.25 9.19 7.19
CA LYS A 92 8.79 9.39 7.29
C LYS A 92 8.10 8.44 8.27
N GLY A 93 8.81 7.41 8.73
CA GLY A 93 8.35 6.34 9.61
C GLY A 93 9.05 5.03 9.27
N GLY A 94 8.73 3.97 10.01
CA GLY A 94 9.29 2.65 9.80
C GLY A 94 8.28 1.65 9.26
N VAL A 95 8.74 0.71 8.44
CA VAL A 95 7.91 -0.35 7.86
C VAL A 95 8.57 -1.71 8.07
N ILE A 96 7.87 -2.63 8.73
CA ILE A 96 8.27 -4.05 8.80
C ILE A 96 7.63 -4.79 7.63
N LEU A 97 8.46 -5.37 6.77
CA LEU A 97 8.01 -6.15 5.63
C LEU A 97 8.00 -7.64 5.97
N ILE A 98 6.88 -8.30 5.72
CA ILE A 98 6.67 -9.70 6.07
C ILE A 98 6.52 -10.52 4.79
N HIS A 99 7.47 -11.42 4.57
CA HIS A 99 7.65 -12.17 3.33
C HIS A 99 6.51 -13.16 3.02
N GLU A 100 6.44 -13.59 1.78
CA GLU A 100 5.55 -14.67 1.33
C GLU A 100 5.97 -16.04 1.89
N TRP A 101 5.29 -17.08 1.50
CA TRP A 101 5.46 -18.46 1.97
C TRP A 101 6.85 -19.08 1.71
N ASN A 102 7.65 -18.53 0.80
CA ASN A 102 8.98 -19.05 0.43
C ASN A 102 10.13 -18.48 1.26
N GLY A 103 9.88 -17.53 2.17
CA GLY A 103 10.89 -16.93 3.01
C GLY A 103 11.38 -15.56 2.51
N LEU A 104 12.40 -15.01 3.17
CA LEU A 104 12.97 -13.70 2.85
C LEU A 104 13.71 -13.72 1.52
N SER A 105 12.96 -13.66 0.43
CA SER A 105 13.46 -13.68 -0.94
C SER A 105 14.16 -12.39 -1.33
N GLN A 106 14.92 -12.43 -2.43
CA GLN A 106 15.52 -11.24 -3.00
C GLN A 106 14.47 -10.17 -3.35
N ARG A 107 13.29 -10.58 -3.88
CA ARG A 107 12.18 -9.69 -4.21
C ARG A 107 11.72 -8.87 -3.00
N ILE A 108 11.65 -9.47 -1.81
CA ILE A 108 11.27 -8.76 -0.59
C ILE A 108 12.37 -7.77 -0.17
N ARG A 109 13.65 -8.13 -0.31
CA ARG A 109 14.78 -7.22 -0.06
C ARG A 109 14.77 -6.02 -1.02
N GLU A 110 14.58 -6.28 -2.32
CA GLU A 110 14.41 -5.23 -3.34
C GLU A 110 13.20 -4.33 -3.05
N THR A 111 12.13 -4.91 -2.50
CA THR A 111 10.95 -4.15 -2.07
C THR A 111 11.26 -3.27 -0.85
N ALA A 112 12.10 -3.73 0.09
CA ALA A 112 12.57 -2.89 1.20
C ALA A 112 13.35 -1.66 0.69
N ASP A 113 14.22 -1.84 -0.30
CA ASP A 113 14.91 -0.71 -0.96
C ASP A 113 13.92 0.26 -1.64
N ALA A 114 12.82 -0.25 -2.19
CA ALA A 114 11.79 0.59 -2.78
C ALA A 114 11.04 1.42 -1.72
N PHE A 115 10.76 0.87 -0.54
CA PHE A 115 10.21 1.64 0.59
C PHE A 115 11.20 2.70 1.09
N ALA A 116 12.47 2.35 1.15
CA ALA A 116 13.53 3.31 1.51
C ALA A 116 13.61 4.49 0.51
N ALA A 117 13.47 4.20 -0.78
CA ALA A 117 13.41 5.24 -1.83
C ALA A 117 12.20 6.17 -1.68
N GLU A 118 11.10 5.70 -1.08
CA GLU A 118 9.92 6.52 -0.76
C GLU A 118 10.06 7.27 0.59
N GLY A 119 11.18 7.09 1.31
CA GLY A 119 11.47 7.79 2.55
C GLY A 119 11.08 7.04 3.84
N TYR A 120 10.76 5.76 3.76
CA TYR A 120 10.47 4.92 4.93
C TYR A 120 11.68 4.05 5.30
N ALA A 121 12.06 4.01 6.57
CA ALA A 121 12.99 2.99 7.03
C ALA A 121 12.32 1.61 6.92
N ALA A 122 12.90 0.65 6.23
CA ALA A 122 12.30 -0.65 5.99
C ALA A 122 13.17 -1.78 6.54
N LEU A 123 12.56 -2.68 7.32
CA LEU A 123 13.17 -3.92 7.76
C LEU A 123 12.35 -5.10 7.25
N ALA A 124 12.90 -5.87 6.32
CA ALA A 124 12.31 -7.13 5.90
C ALA A 124 12.67 -8.23 6.92
N ALA A 125 11.65 -8.69 7.65
CA ALA A 125 11.82 -9.69 8.70
C ALA A 125 12.05 -11.10 8.12
N ASP A 126 12.86 -11.89 8.79
CA ASP A 126 13.12 -13.29 8.50
C ASP A 126 12.40 -14.19 9.51
N LEU A 127 11.26 -14.74 9.13
CA LEU A 127 10.48 -15.63 9.97
C LEU A 127 10.92 -17.09 9.92
N TYR A 128 11.86 -17.42 9.02
CA TYR A 128 12.29 -18.81 8.77
C TYR A 128 13.74 -19.08 9.19
N GLN A 129 14.35 -18.17 9.95
CA GLN A 129 15.69 -18.32 10.50
C GLN A 129 16.75 -18.63 9.42
N GLY A 130 16.80 -17.80 8.38
CA GLY A 130 17.72 -17.91 7.25
C GLY A 130 17.34 -18.97 6.22
N ARG A 131 16.23 -19.69 6.41
CA ARG A 131 15.79 -20.73 5.46
C ARG A 131 14.90 -20.13 4.37
N MET A 132 14.96 -20.77 3.20
CA MET A 132 14.07 -20.49 2.08
C MET A 132 13.60 -21.80 1.46
N GLY A 133 12.33 -21.87 1.10
CA GLY A 133 11.80 -23.02 0.37
C GLY A 133 12.03 -22.88 -1.13
N GLN A 134 12.47 -23.96 -1.76
CA GLN A 134 12.75 -24.04 -3.20
C GLN A 134 11.66 -24.81 -3.96
N SER A 135 10.75 -25.44 -3.24
CA SER A 135 9.64 -26.21 -3.79
C SER A 135 8.34 -25.92 -3.05
N ARG A 136 7.20 -26.28 -3.66
CA ARG A 136 5.89 -26.15 -2.99
C ARG A 136 5.84 -26.93 -1.68
N SER A 137 6.41 -28.12 -1.62
CA SER A 137 6.44 -28.97 -0.42
C SER A 137 7.27 -28.33 0.70
N GLU A 138 8.43 -27.79 0.37
CA GLU A 138 9.28 -27.09 1.33
C GLU A 138 8.62 -25.82 1.86
N ASN A 139 8.03 -25.00 0.98
CA ASN A 139 7.31 -23.80 1.38
C ASN A 139 6.18 -24.13 2.35
N LEU A 140 5.37 -25.16 2.05
CA LEU A 140 4.30 -25.61 2.93
C LEU A 140 4.82 -26.15 4.27
N ALA A 141 5.97 -26.81 4.28
CA ALA A 141 6.59 -27.29 5.52
C ALA A 141 7.04 -26.12 6.40
N LEU A 142 7.72 -25.10 5.80
CA LEU A 142 8.14 -23.89 6.50
C LEU A 142 6.94 -23.11 7.08
N VAL A 143 5.88 -22.92 6.29
CA VAL A 143 4.65 -22.27 6.77
C VAL A 143 4.06 -23.01 7.98
N ARG A 144 3.90 -24.35 7.89
CA ARG A 144 3.33 -25.15 8.98
C ARG A 144 4.19 -25.09 10.23
N GLU A 145 5.50 -25.24 10.08
CA GLU A 145 6.45 -25.15 11.19
C GLU A 145 6.35 -23.80 11.89
N THR A 146 6.38 -22.69 11.12
CA THR A 146 6.29 -21.33 11.67
C THR A 146 4.94 -21.09 12.34
N GLN A 147 3.84 -21.52 11.73
CA GLN A 147 2.50 -21.35 12.30
C GLN A 147 2.23 -22.24 13.53
N SER A 148 3.04 -23.27 13.77
CA SER A 148 2.93 -24.11 14.98
C SER A 148 3.41 -23.40 16.25
N ASP A 149 4.15 -22.28 16.10
CA ASP A 149 4.63 -21.45 17.20
C ASP A 149 4.27 -19.96 16.98
N PRO A 150 3.02 -19.56 17.23
CA PRO A 150 2.58 -18.18 17.06
C PRO A 150 3.33 -17.20 17.96
N GLU A 151 3.74 -17.63 19.15
CA GLU A 151 4.50 -16.78 20.08
C GLU A 151 5.88 -16.43 19.51
N LEU A 152 6.56 -17.39 18.89
CA LEU A 152 7.82 -17.15 18.22
C LEU A 152 7.69 -16.13 17.09
N ILE A 153 6.59 -16.16 16.32
CA ILE A 153 6.31 -15.15 15.27
C ILE A 153 6.19 -13.77 15.89
N ILE A 154 5.39 -13.63 16.95
CA ILE A 154 5.17 -12.35 17.65
C ILE A 154 6.49 -11.83 18.20
N ASN A 155 7.27 -12.66 18.90
CA ASN A 155 8.56 -12.28 19.47
C ASN A 155 9.57 -11.88 18.41
N ASN A 156 9.58 -12.56 17.26
CA ASN A 156 10.43 -12.20 16.12
C ASN A 156 10.07 -10.81 15.59
N LEU A 157 8.79 -10.53 15.37
CA LEU A 157 8.35 -9.23 14.86
C LEU A 157 8.52 -8.10 15.88
N ASN A 158 8.32 -8.35 17.19
CA ASN A 158 8.64 -7.39 18.23
C ASN A 158 10.14 -7.01 18.20
N ALA A 159 11.02 -8.00 18.07
CA ALA A 159 12.45 -7.75 17.92
C ALA A 159 12.78 -6.99 16.63
N ALA A 160 12.08 -7.27 15.51
CA ALA A 160 12.24 -6.53 14.27
C ALA A 160 11.82 -5.06 14.43
N VAL A 161 10.70 -4.79 15.11
CA VAL A 161 10.25 -3.42 15.42
C VAL A 161 11.28 -2.68 16.27
N MET A 162 11.78 -3.33 17.35
CA MET A 162 12.81 -2.72 18.21
C MET A 162 14.09 -2.43 17.43
N ALA A 163 14.54 -3.35 16.59
CA ALA A 163 15.74 -3.16 15.78
C ALA A 163 15.54 -2.01 14.77
N LEU A 164 14.40 -1.96 14.08
CA LEU A 164 14.11 -0.89 13.13
C LEU A 164 14.10 0.47 13.80
N LYS A 165 13.43 0.60 14.96
CA LYS A 165 13.43 1.84 15.75
C LYS A 165 14.86 2.22 16.17
N GLY A 166 15.66 1.26 16.64
CA GLY A 166 17.04 1.49 17.08
C GLY A 166 17.97 1.95 15.97
N HIS A 167 17.85 1.37 14.76
CA HIS A 167 18.70 1.72 13.63
C HIS A 167 18.29 3.01 12.93
N SER A 168 16.99 3.31 12.90
CA SER A 168 16.44 4.42 12.11
C SER A 168 16.02 5.63 12.93
N GLY A 169 15.71 5.46 14.21
CA GLY A 169 15.06 6.49 15.01
C GLY A 169 13.58 6.70 14.65
N ALA A 170 12.98 5.87 13.80
CA ALA A 170 11.55 5.94 13.50
C ALA A 170 10.72 5.65 14.75
N GLU A 171 9.83 6.56 15.13
CA GLU A 171 8.96 6.40 16.30
C GLU A 171 7.72 5.57 15.96
N LYS A 172 7.13 5.81 14.78
CA LYS A 172 5.92 5.15 14.30
C LYS A 172 6.26 4.04 13.30
N ILE A 173 5.60 2.89 13.46
CA ILE A 173 5.86 1.68 12.66
C ILE A 173 4.56 1.15 12.07
N ALA A 174 4.62 0.74 10.80
CA ALA A 174 3.58 -0.07 10.17
C ALA A 174 4.13 -1.44 9.77
N THR A 175 3.25 -2.43 9.66
CA THR A 175 3.56 -3.74 9.08
C THR A 175 2.96 -3.86 7.69
N VAL A 176 3.70 -4.44 6.75
CA VAL A 176 3.21 -4.75 5.39
C VAL A 176 3.54 -6.20 5.08
N GLY A 177 2.54 -7.02 4.81
CA GLY A 177 2.75 -8.44 4.55
C GLY A 177 2.04 -8.93 3.29
N TRP A 178 2.67 -9.89 2.60
CA TRP A 178 2.15 -10.49 1.36
C TRP A 178 1.86 -11.98 1.55
N CYS A 179 0.73 -12.47 1.06
CA CYS A 179 0.37 -13.90 1.11
C CYS A 179 0.38 -14.44 2.55
N PHE A 180 1.26 -15.39 2.87
CA PHE A 180 1.54 -15.84 4.23
C PHE A 180 1.81 -14.65 5.16
N GLY A 181 2.69 -13.74 4.75
CA GLY A 181 3.03 -12.55 5.52
C GLY A 181 1.86 -11.60 5.74
N GLY A 182 0.89 -11.52 4.83
CA GLY A 182 -0.33 -10.75 5.03
C GLY A 182 -1.18 -11.29 6.18
N GLY A 183 -1.31 -12.61 6.28
CA GLY A 183 -1.96 -13.25 7.43
C GLY A 183 -1.19 -13.07 8.74
N VAL A 184 0.14 -13.08 8.66
CA VAL A 184 1.01 -12.81 9.82
C VAL A 184 0.90 -11.35 10.28
N ALA A 185 0.85 -10.38 9.35
CA ALA A 185 0.64 -8.97 9.69
C ALA A 185 -0.67 -8.76 10.46
N LEU A 186 -1.77 -9.39 10.02
CA LEU A 186 -3.03 -9.36 10.76
C LEU A 186 -2.90 -10.01 12.14
N SER A 187 -2.25 -11.17 12.25
CA SER A 187 -2.03 -11.82 13.55
C SER A 187 -1.16 -10.97 14.49
N TYR A 188 -0.19 -10.26 13.94
CA TYR A 188 0.64 -9.33 14.70
C TYR A 188 -0.15 -8.12 15.20
N ALA A 189 -1.08 -7.60 14.41
CA ALA A 189 -1.99 -6.53 14.84
C ALA A 189 -2.88 -6.94 16.02
N LEU A 190 -3.13 -8.24 16.19
CA LEU A 190 -3.95 -8.78 17.29
C LEU A 190 -3.17 -9.10 18.55
N GLY A 191 -1.90 -9.47 18.45
CA GLY A 191 -1.15 -10.03 19.57
C GLY A 191 0.27 -9.49 19.74
N GLY A 192 0.74 -8.64 18.83
CA GLY A 192 2.05 -8.00 18.90
C GLY A 192 2.05 -6.71 19.70
N GLU A 193 3.20 -6.05 19.72
CA GLU A 193 3.32 -4.71 20.30
C GLU A 193 2.52 -3.67 19.50
N THR A 194 2.09 -2.61 20.19
CA THR A 194 1.35 -1.50 19.59
C THR A 194 2.17 -0.85 18.48
N HIS A 195 1.53 -0.69 17.33
CA HIS A 195 2.08 -0.04 16.15
C HIS A 195 0.96 0.71 15.41
N GLU A 196 1.30 1.52 14.42
CA GLU A 196 0.42 2.54 13.87
C GLU A 196 -0.31 2.11 12.61
N GLY A 197 0.05 0.97 12.02
CA GLY A 197 -0.61 0.52 10.80
C GLY A 197 -0.34 -0.92 10.42
N THR A 198 -1.32 -1.54 9.75
CA THR A 198 -1.23 -2.91 9.22
C THR A 198 -1.74 -2.96 7.80
N ALA A 199 -0.87 -3.36 6.86
CA ALA A 199 -1.22 -3.52 5.46
C ALA A 199 -1.16 -5.01 5.06
N ILE A 200 -2.26 -5.50 4.52
CA ILE A 200 -2.49 -6.91 4.18
C ILE A 200 -2.63 -7.04 2.66
N PHE A 201 -1.70 -7.71 2.02
CA PHE A 201 -1.79 -8.07 0.60
C PHE A 201 -2.17 -9.55 0.47
N TYR A 202 -3.39 -9.82 0.02
CA TYR A 202 -3.95 -11.17 -0.26
C TYR A 202 -3.57 -12.23 0.80
N GLY A 203 -3.54 -11.83 2.07
CA GLY A 203 -3.25 -12.70 3.20
C GLY A 203 -4.51 -13.35 3.79
N ARG A 204 -4.29 -14.38 4.63
CA ARG A 204 -5.37 -15.02 5.38
C ARG A 204 -6.05 -14.02 6.32
N LEU A 205 -7.37 -14.08 6.41
CA LEU A 205 -8.22 -13.16 7.16
C LEU A 205 -8.85 -13.81 8.40
N ILE A 206 -9.20 -12.97 9.35
CA ILE A 206 -9.95 -13.33 10.58
C ILE A 206 -11.26 -12.56 10.50
N THR A 207 -12.37 -13.25 10.67
CA THR A 207 -13.73 -12.70 10.50
C THR A 207 -14.55 -12.66 11.79
N ASP A 208 -13.90 -12.91 12.92
CA ASP A 208 -14.50 -12.77 14.24
C ASP A 208 -14.34 -11.34 14.77
N PRO A 209 -15.43 -10.55 14.90
CA PRO A 209 -15.35 -9.17 15.34
C PRO A 209 -14.76 -8.98 16.74
N ASP A 210 -14.99 -9.95 17.64
CA ASP A 210 -14.52 -9.84 19.01
C ASP A 210 -12.99 -9.94 19.07
N SER A 211 -12.40 -10.85 18.29
CA SER A 211 -10.95 -10.94 18.13
C SER A 211 -10.37 -9.66 17.51
N LEU A 212 -11.05 -9.10 16.51
CA LEU A 212 -10.55 -7.91 15.81
C LEU A 212 -10.51 -6.65 16.68
N ARG A 213 -11.31 -6.53 17.73
CA ARG A 213 -11.32 -5.36 18.65
C ARG A 213 -9.97 -5.07 19.31
N ALA A 214 -9.03 -5.99 19.27
CA ALA A 214 -7.66 -5.75 19.74
C ALA A 214 -6.88 -4.76 18.83
N ILE A 215 -7.32 -4.57 17.58
CA ILE A 215 -6.68 -3.66 16.64
C ILE A 215 -7.14 -2.23 16.93
N THR A 216 -6.19 -1.31 17.12
CA THR A 216 -6.44 0.07 17.54
C THR A 216 -6.11 1.11 16.46
N HIS A 217 -5.78 0.67 15.26
CA HIS A 217 -5.37 1.50 14.11
C HIS A 217 -6.13 1.12 12.84
N GLU A 218 -6.08 1.99 11.83
CA GLU A 218 -6.63 1.70 10.50
C GLU A 218 -5.95 0.49 9.87
N VAL A 219 -6.72 -0.38 9.21
CA VAL A 219 -6.21 -1.54 8.47
C VAL A 219 -6.32 -1.29 6.97
N TYR A 220 -5.21 -1.42 6.27
CA TYR A 220 -5.17 -1.41 4.80
C TYR A 220 -5.24 -2.85 4.26
N GLY A 221 -5.99 -3.04 3.17
CA GLY A 221 -6.12 -4.35 2.53
C GLY A 221 -6.14 -4.28 1.01
N THR A 222 -5.35 -5.12 0.36
CA THR A 222 -5.30 -5.26 -1.10
C THR A 222 -5.52 -6.72 -1.47
N PHE A 223 -6.58 -6.99 -2.24
CA PHE A 223 -7.02 -8.33 -2.58
C PHE A 223 -7.29 -8.49 -4.06
N ALA A 224 -7.33 -9.73 -4.52
CA ALA A 224 -7.48 -10.12 -5.91
C ALA A 224 -8.84 -10.79 -6.15
N GLY A 225 -9.62 -10.32 -7.11
CA GLY A 225 -10.96 -10.82 -7.39
C GLY A 225 -10.99 -12.26 -7.91
N LEU A 226 -9.90 -12.72 -8.52
CA LEU A 226 -9.75 -14.10 -9.03
C LEU A 226 -9.01 -15.00 -8.02
N ASP A 227 -8.77 -14.55 -6.78
CA ASP A 227 -8.13 -15.36 -5.76
C ASP A 227 -9.11 -16.45 -5.24
N ARG A 228 -8.55 -17.59 -4.88
CA ARG A 228 -9.29 -18.69 -4.25
C ARG A 228 -9.17 -18.70 -2.73
N GLY A 229 -8.23 -17.93 -2.19
CA GLY A 229 -8.01 -17.79 -0.76
C GLY A 229 -7.03 -16.68 -0.41
N PRO A 230 -7.55 -15.56 0.14
CA PRO A 230 -8.96 -15.31 0.47
C PRO A 230 -9.81 -15.01 -0.76
N SER A 231 -11.03 -15.56 -0.78
CA SER A 231 -12.03 -15.24 -1.80
C SER A 231 -12.65 -13.85 -1.59
N VAL A 232 -13.33 -13.31 -2.60
CA VAL A 232 -14.10 -12.06 -2.46
C VAL A 232 -15.10 -12.12 -1.31
N SER A 233 -15.73 -13.29 -1.09
CA SER A 233 -16.63 -13.51 0.05
C SER A 233 -15.92 -13.40 1.38
N ASP A 234 -14.71 -13.96 1.50
CA ASP A 234 -13.90 -13.86 2.72
C ASP A 234 -13.48 -12.43 3.02
N VAL A 235 -13.10 -11.67 1.97
CA VAL A 235 -12.74 -10.25 2.09
C VAL A 235 -13.94 -9.43 2.55
N ASN A 236 -15.12 -9.64 1.96
CA ASN A 236 -16.35 -8.95 2.36
C ASN A 236 -16.74 -9.29 3.81
N ALA A 237 -16.59 -10.55 4.23
CA ALA A 237 -16.83 -10.95 5.60
C ALA A 237 -15.86 -10.28 6.59
N PHE A 238 -14.58 -10.17 6.23
CA PHE A 238 -13.57 -9.45 7.01
C PHE A 238 -13.89 -7.96 7.15
N VAL A 239 -14.25 -7.27 6.06
CA VAL A 239 -14.66 -5.87 6.10
C VAL A 239 -15.90 -5.68 6.98
N GLY A 240 -16.87 -6.60 6.88
CA GLY A 240 -18.04 -6.63 7.76
C GLY A 240 -17.69 -6.78 9.24
N ALA A 241 -16.75 -7.67 9.55
CA ALA A 241 -16.27 -7.92 10.91
C ALA A 241 -15.49 -6.71 11.47
N MET A 242 -14.61 -6.10 10.68
CA MET A 242 -13.91 -4.86 11.08
C MET A 242 -14.89 -3.73 11.38
N ARG A 243 -15.91 -3.55 10.55
CA ARG A 243 -16.96 -2.54 10.78
C ARG A 243 -17.72 -2.81 12.08
N GLN A 244 -18.05 -4.07 12.39
CA GLN A 244 -18.68 -4.46 13.65
C GLN A 244 -17.76 -4.23 14.85
N ALA A 245 -16.46 -4.41 14.68
CA ALA A 245 -15.44 -4.16 15.69
C ALA A 245 -15.12 -2.65 15.88
N GLY A 246 -15.62 -1.77 15.00
CA GLY A 246 -15.35 -0.34 15.03
C GLY A 246 -13.97 0.06 14.47
N ILE A 247 -13.38 -0.79 13.61
CA ILE A 247 -12.05 -0.57 13.01
C ILE A 247 -12.20 0.14 11.67
N GLU A 248 -11.50 1.26 11.52
CA GLU A 248 -11.33 1.94 10.25
C GLU A 248 -10.50 1.09 9.28
N ASN A 249 -10.89 1.07 8.00
CA ASN A 249 -10.19 0.27 7.02
C ASN A 249 -10.27 0.87 5.61
N ASP A 250 -9.21 0.66 4.83
CA ASP A 250 -9.10 0.96 3.41
C ASP A 250 -8.82 -0.35 2.65
N VAL A 251 -9.89 -1.09 2.34
CA VAL A 251 -9.81 -2.39 1.67
C VAL A 251 -10.27 -2.29 0.23
N HIS A 252 -9.42 -2.76 -0.70
CA HIS A 252 -9.72 -2.77 -2.13
C HIS A 252 -9.54 -4.16 -2.75
N ILE A 253 -10.48 -4.53 -3.64
CA ILE A 253 -10.44 -5.78 -4.42
C ILE A 253 -10.25 -5.41 -5.90
N TYR A 254 -9.25 -5.98 -6.54
CA TYR A 254 -8.96 -5.80 -7.97
C TYR A 254 -9.50 -7.00 -8.74
N ASP A 255 -10.52 -6.78 -9.57
CA ASP A 255 -11.35 -7.84 -10.16
C ASP A 255 -10.59 -8.83 -11.06
N ASP A 256 -9.71 -8.35 -11.93
CA ASP A 256 -9.12 -9.13 -13.03
C ASP A 256 -7.73 -9.72 -12.70
N VAL A 257 -7.33 -9.75 -11.44
CA VAL A 257 -6.06 -10.30 -10.99
C VAL A 257 -6.23 -11.45 -10.02
N ASN A 258 -5.21 -12.28 -9.93
CA ASN A 258 -5.14 -13.43 -9.02
C ASN A 258 -4.11 -13.24 -7.91
N HIS A 259 -4.01 -14.21 -7.00
CA HIS A 259 -3.07 -14.21 -5.88
C HIS A 259 -1.65 -13.83 -6.29
N GLY A 260 -0.98 -13.00 -5.46
CA GLY A 260 0.38 -12.57 -5.70
C GLY A 260 0.54 -11.52 -6.79
N PHE A 261 -0.53 -10.86 -7.24
CA PHE A 261 -0.48 -9.94 -8.38
C PHE A 261 0.46 -8.76 -8.15
N TRP A 262 0.49 -8.22 -6.93
CA TRP A 262 1.27 -7.02 -6.64
C TRP A 262 2.77 -7.30 -6.62
N LEU A 263 3.21 -8.34 -5.90
CA LEU A 263 4.64 -8.62 -5.73
C LEU A 263 5.30 -9.22 -6.99
N HIS A 264 4.48 -9.76 -7.90
CA HIS A 264 4.94 -10.46 -9.12
C HIS A 264 4.27 -9.92 -10.39
N VAL A 265 4.35 -8.60 -10.61
CA VAL A 265 3.83 -7.94 -11.82
C VAL A 265 4.48 -8.49 -13.08
N ASP A 266 5.76 -8.83 -13.03
CA ASP A 266 6.55 -9.41 -14.12
C ASP A 266 6.03 -10.74 -14.67
N ARG A 267 5.18 -11.45 -13.92
CA ARG A 267 4.58 -12.72 -14.39
C ARG A 267 3.42 -12.53 -15.39
N ASP A 268 2.74 -11.38 -15.33
CA ASP A 268 1.66 -10.99 -16.24
C ASP A 268 1.47 -9.47 -16.21
N SER A 269 2.40 -8.76 -16.79
CA SER A 269 2.41 -7.29 -16.73
C SER A 269 1.17 -6.65 -17.34
N ASN A 270 0.58 -7.26 -18.36
CA ASN A 270 -0.62 -6.73 -19.02
C ASN A 270 -1.81 -6.62 -18.06
N ARG A 271 -1.99 -7.59 -17.17
CA ARG A 271 -3.09 -7.60 -16.21
C ARG A 271 -2.74 -6.96 -14.88
N ARG A 272 -1.47 -7.06 -14.45
CA ARG A 272 -1.07 -6.74 -13.08
C ARG A 272 -0.54 -5.34 -12.89
N LEU A 273 -0.01 -4.70 -13.96
CA LEU A 273 0.69 -3.43 -13.82
C LEU A 273 -0.22 -2.30 -13.32
N ALA A 274 -1.37 -2.09 -13.96
CA ALA A 274 -2.29 -1.03 -13.56
C ALA A 274 -2.88 -1.25 -12.14
N PRO A 275 -3.40 -2.45 -11.79
CA PRO A 275 -3.82 -2.74 -10.42
C PRO A 275 -2.70 -2.58 -9.38
N ALA A 276 -1.47 -2.99 -9.72
CA ALA A 276 -0.34 -2.85 -8.81
C ALA A 276 0.08 -1.39 -8.61
N ALA A 277 0.00 -0.56 -9.65
CA ALA A 277 0.29 0.86 -9.57
C ALA A 277 -0.72 1.59 -8.67
N ASP A 278 -2.01 1.30 -8.85
CA ASP A 278 -3.05 1.86 -7.99
C ASP A 278 -2.87 1.40 -6.53
N ALA A 279 -2.66 0.11 -6.29
CA ALA A 279 -2.41 -0.42 -4.95
C ALA A 279 -1.17 0.21 -4.29
N TRP A 280 -0.11 0.49 -5.06
CA TRP A 280 1.08 1.18 -4.56
C TRP A 280 0.78 2.62 -4.13
N GLN A 281 0.03 3.38 -4.93
CA GLN A 281 -0.36 4.74 -4.56
C GLN A 281 -1.27 4.75 -3.32
N ARG A 282 -2.27 3.85 -3.26
CA ARG A 282 -3.15 3.70 -2.09
C ARG A 282 -2.35 3.34 -0.83
N LEU A 283 -1.40 2.39 -0.92
CA LEU A 283 -0.54 2.02 0.19
C LEU A 283 0.31 3.21 0.67
N LYS A 284 0.89 4.01 -0.25
CA LYS A 284 1.66 5.20 0.12
C LYS A 284 0.79 6.24 0.84
N HIS A 285 -0.42 6.46 0.38
CA HIS A 285 -1.37 7.35 1.06
C HIS A 285 -1.75 6.82 2.45
N TYR A 286 -1.97 5.52 2.57
CA TYR A 286 -2.23 4.88 3.85
C TYR A 286 -1.05 5.04 4.82
N LEU A 287 0.17 4.71 4.40
CA LEU A 287 1.37 4.87 5.24
C LEU A 287 1.62 6.33 5.64
N HIS A 288 1.33 7.27 4.76
CA HIS A 288 1.42 8.69 5.09
C HIS A 288 0.46 9.07 6.22
N ARG A 289 -0.80 8.63 6.16
CA ARG A 289 -1.79 8.89 7.23
C ARG A 289 -1.41 8.24 8.56
N SER A 290 -0.91 6.99 8.49
CA SER A 290 -0.62 6.20 9.69
C SER A 290 0.69 6.61 10.38
N LEU A 291 1.70 7.06 9.62
CA LEU A 291 3.06 7.25 10.12
C LEU A 291 3.48 8.72 10.25
N GLN A 292 2.67 9.66 9.80
CA GLN A 292 2.92 11.09 9.95
C GLN A 292 1.82 11.78 10.76
#